data_58923a24a7430e3776a62eaf6def4f12
#
_entry.id   58923a24a7430e3776a62eaf6def4f12
#
_cell.length_a   1.000
_cell.length_b   1.000
_cell.length_c   1.000
_cell.angle_alpha   90.00
_cell.angle_beta   90.00
_cell.angle_gamma   90.00
#
_symmetry.space_group_name_H-M   'P 1'
#
loop_
_entity.id
_entity.type
_entity.pdbx_description
1 polymer ?
#
loop_
_entity_poly.entity_id
_entity_poly.type
_entity_poly.pdbx_seq_one_letter_code
_entity_poly.pdbx_strand_id
1 'polypeptide(L)'
;NYFEGPMDRLCDVDTNKKYSIIKISEELKRDSSVISFLERNKILPGNKIYISNTNKYSITVSVTKDNFFGLDQFIAKRVFVS
;
A
#
# COMPACT_ATOMS: atom_id res chain seq x y z
N ASN A 1 -19.37 7.97 0.57
CA ASN A 1 -18.73 7.38 1.73
C ASN A 1 -17.30 7.79 1.82
N TYR A 2 -16.92 8.28 2.97
CA TYR A 2 -15.52 8.51 3.15
C TYR A 2 -15.09 8.14 4.57
N PHE A 3 -13.82 7.86 4.68
CA PHE A 3 -13.23 7.39 5.92
C PHE A 3 -12.80 8.57 6.78
N GLU A 4 -13.26 8.61 8.03
CA GLU A 4 -12.92 9.68 8.96
C GLU A 4 -11.97 9.23 10.06
N GLY A 5 -11.68 7.96 10.14
CA GLY A 5 -10.81 7.44 11.18
C GLY A 5 -9.33 7.76 10.94
N PRO A 6 -8.47 7.38 11.86
CA PRO A 6 -7.04 7.58 11.69
C PRO A 6 -6.48 6.74 10.54
N MET A 7 -5.51 7.31 9.83
CA MET A 7 -4.81 6.65 8.75
C MET A 7 -3.31 6.79 8.97
N ASP A 8 -2.58 5.75 8.60
CA ASP A 8 -1.13 5.80 8.66
C ASP A 8 -0.57 5.51 7.27
N ARG A 9 0.63 6.00 7.01
CA ARG A 9 1.32 5.65 5.78
C ARG A 9 1.74 4.18 5.87
N LEU A 10 1.70 3.50 4.74
CA LEU A 10 2.07 2.09 4.70
C LEU A 10 3.47 1.85 5.26
N CYS A 11 4.38 2.81 5.08
CA CYS A 11 5.76 2.70 5.56
C CYS A 11 5.89 2.83 7.07
N ASP A 12 4.85 3.28 7.76
CA ASP A 12 4.90 3.56 9.20
C ASP A 12 4.21 2.51 10.06
N VAL A 13 3.62 1.50 9.45
CA VAL A 13 2.86 0.50 10.22
C VAL A 13 3.69 -0.75 10.51
N ASP A 14 3.21 -1.55 11.44
CA ASP A 14 3.92 -2.77 11.87
C ASP A 14 3.88 -3.86 10.82
N THR A 15 4.91 -4.70 10.84
CA THR A 15 4.97 -5.87 9.96
C THR A 15 4.13 -7.00 10.54
N ASN A 16 3.93 -8.03 9.74
CA ASN A 16 3.19 -9.24 10.11
C ASN A 16 1.74 -8.95 10.49
N LYS A 17 1.15 -7.97 9.82
CA LYS A 17 -0.23 -7.57 10.01
C LYS A 17 -0.88 -7.23 8.68
N LYS A 18 -2.20 -7.30 8.68
CA LYS A 18 -3.01 -6.94 7.53
C LYS A 18 -3.72 -5.61 7.80
N TYR A 19 -3.75 -4.77 6.80
CA TYR A 19 -4.36 -3.45 6.91
C TYR A 19 -5.34 -3.22 5.76
N SER A 20 -6.27 -2.29 5.95
CA SER A 20 -7.16 -1.87 4.87
C SER A 20 -6.53 -0.69 4.14
N ILE A 21 -6.50 -0.74 2.82
CA ILE A 21 -6.02 0.39 2.02
C ILE A 21 -7.16 1.41 1.98
N ILE A 22 -6.86 2.62 2.47
CA ILE A 22 -7.86 3.67 2.57
C ILE A 22 -7.76 4.65 1.41
N LYS A 23 -6.53 5.01 1.05
CA LYS A 23 -6.34 6.10 0.11
C LYS A 23 -4.97 6.01 -0.55
N ILE A 24 -4.92 6.42 -1.82
CA ILE A 24 -3.69 6.55 -2.58
C ILE A 24 -3.44 8.05 -2.77
N SER A 25 -2.23 8.51 -2.50
CA SER A 25 -1.88 9.92 -2.66
C SER A 25 -2.06 10.39 -4.10
N GLU A 26 -2.49 11.64 -4.26
CA GLU A 26 -2.63 12.23 -5.60
C GLU A 26 -1.33 12.24 -6.38
N GLU A 27 -0.20 12.32 -5.69
CA GLU A 27 1.10 12.30 -6.35
C GLU A 27 1.30 11.03 -7.18
N LEU A 28 0.88 9.90 -6.65
CA LEU A 28 1.01 8.63 -7.37
C LEU A 28 0.07 8.56 -8.56
N LYS A 29 -1.06 9.23 -8.47
CA LYS A 29 -2.07 9.19 -9.53
C LYS A 29 -1.67 9.97 -10.78
N ARG A 30 -0.60 10.75 -10.69
CA ARG A 30 -0.11 11.54 -11.83
C ARG A 30 0.83 10.75 -12.74
N ASP A 31 1.27 9.59 -12.29
CA ASP A 31 2.21 8.76 -13.04
C ASP A 31 1.47 7.53 -13.53
N SER A 32 1.24 7.45 -14.86
CA SER A 32 0.45 6.36 -15.41
C SER A 32 1.11 5.00 -15.22
N SER A 33 2.43 4.93 -15.19
CA SER A 33 3.10 3.65 -14.98
C SER A 33 2.92 3.16 -13.54
N VAL A 34 2.91 4.10 -12.57
CA VAL A 34 2.66 3.76 -11.19
C VAL A 34 1.22 3.29 -11.02
N ILE A 35 0.27 4.01 -11.62
CA ILE A 35 -1.14 3.62 -11.55
C ILE A 35 -1.34 2.22 -12.12
N SER A 36 -0.73 1.93 -13.27
CA SER A 36 -0.82 0.59 -13.87
C SER A 36 -0.27 -0.48 -12.94
N PHE A 37 0.85 -0.19 -12.27
CA PHE A 37 1.46 -1.10 -11.32
C PHE A 37 0.50 -1.36 -10.15
N LEU A 38 -0.07 -0.29 -9.60
CA LEU A 38 -0.98 -0.42 -8.45
C LEU A 38 -2.23 -1.22 -8.82
N GLU A 39 -2.81 -0.94 -9.98
CA GLU A 39 -4.00 -1.66 -10.44
C GLU A 39 -3.70 -3.13 -10.69
N ARG A 40 -2.57 -3.40 -11.33
CA ARG A 40 -2.17 -4.77 -11.64
C ARG A 40 -1.97 -5.60 -10.38
N ASN A 41 -1.48 -4.97 -9.32
CA ASN A 41 -1.21 -5.64 -8.05
C ASN A 41 -2.34 -5.45 -7.03
N LYS A 42 -3.47 -4.88 -7.45
CA LYS A 42 -4.66 -4.74 -6.62
C LYS A 42 -4.44 -3.86 -5.38
N ILE A 43 -3.50 -2.94 -5.47
CA ILE A 43 -3.28 -1.95 -4.40
C ILE A 43 -4.27 -0.82 -4.63
N LEU A 44 -5.49 -1.01 -4.15
CA LEU A 44 -6.61 -0.12 -4.40
C LEU A 44 -7.38 0.10 -3.10
N PRO A 45 -7.97 1.29 -2.92
CA PRO A 45 -8.80 1.54 -1.73
C PRO A 45 -9.88 0.48 -1.60
N GLY A 46 -10.07 0.00 -0.39
CA GLY A 46 -11.03 -1.06 -0.10
C GLY A 46 -10.43 -2.44 -0.03
N ASN A 47 -9.29 -2.66 -0.64
CA ASN A 47 -8.61 -3.95 -0.55
C ASN A 47 -7.76 -4.00 0.71
N LYS A 48 -7.41 -5.21 1.14
CA LYS A 48 -6.53 -5.41 2.28
C LYS A 48 -5.12 -5.69 1.80
N ILE A 49 -4.14 -5.29 2.59
CA ILE A 49 -2.74 -5.52 2.28
C ILE A 49 -2.03 -6.06 3.51
N TYR A 50 -1.28 -7.14 3.32
CA TYR A 50 -0.50 -7.76 4.38
C TYR A 50 0.95 -7.33 4.24
N ILE A 51 1.59 -6.98 5.37
CA ILE A 51 2.98 -6.54 5.40
C ILE A 51 3.82 -7.64 6.03
N SER A 52 4.75 -8.23 5.28
CA SER A 52 5.58 -9.29 5.82
C SER A 52 6.94 -8.81 6.31
N ASN A 53 7.50 -7.83 5.63
CA ASN A 53 8.85 -7.38 5.95
C ASN A 53 9.08 -5.96 5.45
N THR A 54 10.03 -5.27 6.04
CA THR A 54 10.38 -3.92 5.62
C THR A 54 11.89 -3.69 5.78
N ASN A 55 12.45 -2.89 4.88
CA ASN A 55 13.80 -2.39 5.01
C ASN A 55 13.78 -0.95 4.48
N LYS A 56 14.94 -0.30 4.45
CA LYS A 56 14.95 1.13 4.10
C LYS A 56 14.62 1.41 2.63
N TYR A 57 14.64 0.38 1.78
CA TYR A 57 14.37 0.57 0.36
C TYR A 57 12.99 0.10 -0.07
N SER A 58 12.46 -0.90 0.59
CA SER A 58 11.20 -1.51 0.16
C SER A 58 10.46 -2.16 1.32
N ILE A 59 9.19 -2.44 1.05
CA ILE A 59 8.33 -3.20 1.94
C ILE A 59 7.85 -4.40 1.16
N THR A 60 7.92 -5.60 1.75
CA THR A 60 7.38 -6.81 1.13
C THR A 60 5.93 -6.96 1.56
N VAL A 61 5.05 -6.99 0.59
CA VAL A 61 3.60 -6.98 0.85
C VAL A 61 2.90 -8.06 0.05
N SER A 62 1.66 -8.32 0.42
CA SER A 62 0.79 -9.23 -0.31
C SER A 62 -0.63 -8.68 -0.26
N VAL A 63 -1.29 -8.63 -1.40
CA VAL A 63 -2.69 -8.22 -1.49
C VAL A 63 -3.55 -9.43 -1.84
N THR A 64 -3.11 -10.21 -2.80
CA THR A 64 -3.78 -11.46 -3.15
C THR A 64 -3.01 -12.60 -2.50
N LYS A 65 -3.72 -13.67 -2.17
CA LYS A 65 -3.16 -14.80 -1.43
C LYS A 65 -1.89 -15.33 -2.09
N ASP A 66 -0.84 -15.48 -1.28
CA ASP A 66 0.42 -16.11 -1.68
C ASP A 66 1.20 -15.38 -2.76
N ASN A 67 0.84 -14.15 -3.06
CA ASN A 67 1.57 -13.35 -4.03
C ASN A 67 2.27 -12.20 -3.31
N PHE A 68 3.53 -12.42 -2.94
CA PHE A 68 4.33 -11.42 -2.24
C PHE A 68 5.23 -10.68 -3.22
N PHE A 69 5.35 -9.38 -3.03
CA PHE A 69 6.22 -8.58 -3.89
C PHE A 69 6.76 -7.38 -3.10
N GLY A 70 7.86 -6.82 -3.61
CA GLY A 70 8.46 -5.65 -2.99
C GLY A 70 7.77 -4.38 -3.46
N LEU A 71 7.47 -3.50 -2.53
CA LEU A 71 6.87 -2.20 -2.83
C LEU A 71 7.88 -1.14 -2.46
N ASP A 72 8.23 -0.30 -3.42
CA ASP A 72 9.19 0.78 -3.25
C ASP A 72 8.74 1.71 -2.12
N GLN A 73 9.70 2.19 -1.31
CA GLN A 73 9.38 3.10 -0.21
C GLN A 73 8.75 4.40 -0.70
N PHE A 74 9.10 4.87 -1.89
CA PHE A 74 8.46 6.05 -2.44
C PHE A 74 6.94 5.85 -2.55
N ILE A 75 6.54 4.68 -3.00
CA ILE A 75 5.11 4.34 -3.10
C ILE A 75 4.53 4.10 -1.71
N ALA A 76 5.25 3.37 -0.86
CA ALA A 76 4.76 3.04 0.48
C ALA A 76 4.49 4.28 1.33
N LYS A 77 5.24 5.34 1.13
CA LYS A 77 5.03 6.60 1.84
C LYS A 77 3.77 7.33 1.39
N ARG A 78 3.18 6.89 0.29
CA ARG A 78 2.05 7.57 -0.35
C ARG A 78 0.80 6.71 -0.45
N VAL A 79 0.80 5.59 0.26
CA VAL A 79 -0.37 4.71 0.39
C VAL A 79 -0.79 4.76 1.86
N PHE A 80 -2.06 5.08 2.10
CA PHE A 80 -2.58 5.23 3.46
C PHE A 80 -3.47 4.06 3.83
N VAL A 81 -3.25 3.55 5.04
CA VAL A 81 -3.93 2.35 5.52
C VAL A 81 -4.48 2.55 6.92
N SER A 82 -5.34 1.63 7.30
CA SER A 82 -5.92 1.61 8.64
C SER A 82 -6.07 0.17 9.13
#